data_9bd6a981cc1f955ed937fd51c67f3731
#
_entry.id   9bd6a981cc1f955ed937fd51c67f3731
#
_cell.length_a   1.000
_cell.length_b   1.000
_cell.length_c   1.000
_cell.angle_alpha   90.00
_cell.angle_beta   90.00
_cell.angle_gamma   90.00
#
_symmetry.space_group_name_H-M   'P 1'
#
loop_
_entity.id
_entity.type
_entity.pdbx_description
1 polymer ?
#
loop_
_entity_poly.entity_id
_entity_poly.type
_entity_poly.pdbx_seq_one_letter_code
_entity_poly.pdbx_strand_id
1 'polypeptide(L)'
;AGRKKGRRGEGALTLYANGDKKKAFWYLGHAAHLLMDMSVPAHVHVWAHVYPKDSYEWHIRAHHRQWAGSASGAVESFKGLYPLFLETAKTAQGFDCGWKRGGKNGSSDEGRRREGGFTEEELRQEADVLMPLAIRRTAALYRYFYSQAGTAAPAR
;
A
#
# COMPACT_ATOMS: atom_id res chain seq x y z
N ALA A 1 -8.57 13.75 36.38
CA ALA A 1 -8.81 12.57 35.56
C ALA A 1 -7.64 12.41 34.61
N GLY A 2 -6.70 11.48 34.95
CA GLY A 2 -5.46 11.25 34.18
C GLY A 2 -5.76 10.56 32.87
N ARG A 3 -5.43 11.23 31.76
CA ARG A 3 -5.40 10.64 30.43
C ARG A 3 -4.36 9.52 30.44
N LYS A 4 -4.79 8.25 30.42
CA LYS A 4 -3.89 7.12 30.18
C LYS A 4 -3.18 7.35 28.85
N LYS A 5 -1.87 7.65 28.88
CA LYS A 5 -1.03 7.59 27.67
C LYS A 5 -1.16 6.17 27.13
N GLY A 6 -1.79 6.03 25.96
CA GLY A 6 -1.85 4.76 25.26
C GLY A 6 -0.40 4.25 25.11
N ARG A 7 -0.12 3.03 25.58
CA ARG A 7 1.14 2.35 25.30
C ARG A 7 1.31 2.37 23.79
N ARG A 8 2.38 3.01 23.30
CA ARG A 8 2.84 2.79 21.93
C ARG A 8 3.09 1.29 21.83
N GLY A 9 2.32 0.59 21.00
CA GLY A 9 2.52 -0.84 20.79
C GLY A 9 3.96 -1.10 20.33
N GLU A 10 4.50 -2.23 20.77
CA GLU A 10 5.81 -2.66 20.28
C GLU A 10 5.76 -2.85 18.77
N GLY A 11 6.67 -2.23 18.03
CA GLY A 11 6.76 -2.38 16.59
C GLY A 11 7.36 -3.73 16.18
N ALA A 12 7.22 -4.09 14.91
CA ALA A 12 7.72 -5.35 14.35
C ALA A 12 9.22 -5.59 14.64
N LEU A 13 10.05 -4.54 14.54
CA LEU A 13 11.49 -4.65 14.82
C LEU A 13 11.79 -5.00 16.27
N THR A 14 11.12 -4.34 17.23
CA THR A 14 11.27 -4.63 18.66
C THR A 14 10.86 -6.06 18.99
N LEU A 15 9.72 -6.49 18.46
CA LEU A 15 9.24 -7.87 18.66
C LEU A 15 10.21 -8.89 18.07
N TYR A 16 10.75 -8.62 16.90
CA TYR A 16 11.73 -9.50 16.26
C TYR A 16 13.02 -9.62 17.08
N ALA A 17 13.55 -8.50 17.59
CA ALA A 17 14.73 -8.45 18.44
C ALA A 17 14.51 -9.18 19.77
N ASN A 18 13.30 -9.11 20.34
CA ASN A 18 12.91 -9.80 21.57
C ASN A 18 12.56 -11.30 21.37
N GLY A 19 12.68 -11.83 20.13
CA GLY A 19 12.45 -13.24 19.81
C GLY A 19 10.99 -13.60 19.48
N ASP A 20 10.02 -12.69 19.63
CA ASP A 20 8.63 -12.88 19.21
C ASP A 20 8.46 -12.71 17.71
N LYS A 21 9.11 -13.60 16.94
CA LYS A 21 9.14 -13.56 15.49
C LYS A 21 7.76 -13.67 14.85
N LYS A 22 6.88 -14.51 15.45
CA LYS A 22 5.53 -14.71 14.92
C LYS A 22 4.74 -13.40 14.92
N LYS A 23 4.75 -12.68 16.03
CA LYS A 23 4.05 -11.40 16.16
C LYS A 23 4.74 -10.31 15.33
N ALA A 24 6.07 -10.32 15.26
CA ALA A 24 6.84 -9.42 14.40
C ALA A 24 6.43 -9.55 12.92
N PHE A 25 6.36 -10.76 12.40
CA PHE A 25 5.92 -11.01 11.01
C PHE A 25 4.44 -10.71 10.79
N TRP A 26 3.59 -10.86 11.80
CA TRP A 26 2.21 -10.44 11.72
C TRP A 26 2.10 -8.91 11.51
N TYR A 27 2.84 -8.11 12.27
CA TYR A 27 2.90 -6.65 12.08
C TYR A 27 3.56 -6.26 10.76
N LEU A 28 4.61 -6.96 10.35
CA LEU A 28 5.25 -6.72 9.05
C LEU A 28 4.29 -7.00 7.88
N GLY A 29 3.48 -8.05 8.00
CA GLY A 29 2.42 -8.35 7.03
C GLY A 29 1.37 -7.23 6.93
N HIS A 30 0.97 -6.63 8.06
CA HIS A 30 0.08 -5.47 8.06
C HIS A 30 0.72 -4.26 7.39
N ALA A 31 2.00 -3.99 7.66
CA ALA A 31 2.72 -2.90 7.00
C ALA A 31 2.83 -3.15 5.48
N ALA A 32 3.06 -4.38 5.06
CA ALA A 32 3.09 -4.76 3.64
C ALA A 32 1.71 -4.56 2.98
N HIS A 33 0.63 -4.97 3.65
CA HIS A 33 -0.73 -4.75 3.17
C HIS A 33 -1.02 -3.26 2.98
N LEU A 34 -0.76 -2.43 4.00
CA LEU A 34 -0.95 -0.98 3.89
C LEU A 34 -0.09 -0.35 2.78
N LEU A 35 1.13 -0.86 2.56
CA LEU A 35 1.97 -0.38 1.46
C LEU A 35 1.40 -0.76 0.09
N MET A 36 0.82 -1.95 -0.04
CA MET A 36 0.14 -2.39 -1.25
C MET A 36 -1.10 -1.54 -1.52
N ASP A 37 -1.88 -1.20 -0.48
CA ASP A 37 -3.01 -0.27 -0.57
C ASP A 37 -2.59 1.09 -1.13
N MET A 38 -1.39 1.57 -0.79
CA MET A 38 -0.84 2.81 -1.36
C MET A 38 -0.54 2.72 -2.87
N SER A 39 -0.56 1.54 -3.48
CA SER A 39 -0.46 1.36 -4.93
C SER A 39 -1.81 1.23 -5.63
N VAL A 40 -2.92 1.32 -4.90
CA VAL A 40 -4.28 1.26 -5.45
C VAL A 40 -4.84 2.67 -5.58
N PRO A 41 -5.21 3.14 -6.80
CA PRO A 41 -5.69 4.50 -7.01
C PRO A 41 -6.86 4.90 -6.12
N ALA A 42 -7.85 4.03 -5.92
CA ALA A 42 -9.00 4.32 -5.07
C ALA A 42 -8.61 4.61 -3.61
N HIS A 43 -7.64 3.87 -3.05
CA HIS A 43 -7.17 4.07 -1.68
C HIS A 43 -6.46 5.43 -1.51
N VAL A 44 -5.59 5.80 -2.44
CA VAL A 44 -4.81 7.05 -2.34
C VAL A 44 -5.62 8.30 -2.69
N HIS A 45 -6.71 8.14 -3.41
CA HIS A 45 -7.72 9.19 -3.61
C HIS A 45 -8.76 9.27 -2.48
N VAL A 46 -8.64 8.37 -1.49
CA VAL A 46 -9.52 8.31 -0.30
C VAL A 46 -11.00 8.11 -0.68
N TRP A 47 -11.26 7.22 -1.64
CA TRP A 47 -12.61 6.84 -2.02
C TRP A 47 -13.03 5.53 -1.35
N ALA A 48 -14.25 5.52 -0.80
CA ALA A 48 -14.85 4.28 -0.35
C ALA A 48 -15.24 3.43 -1.57
N HIS A 49 -14.56 2.30 -1.76
CA HIS A 49 -14.76 1.39 -2.90
C HIS A 49 -15.34 0.04 -2.50
N VAL A 50 -15.94 -0.04 -1.32
CA VAL A 50 -16.55 -1.28 -0.82
C VAL A 50 -17.78 -1.66 -1.65
N TYR A 51 -18.49 -0.66 -2.20
CA TYR A 51 -19.63 -0.88 -3.06
C TYR A 51 -19.93 0.38 -3.91
N PRO A 52 -20.00 0.28 -5.26
CA PRO A 52 -19.72 -0.90 -6.09
C PRO A 52 -18.23 -1.24 -6.08
N LYS A 53 -17.93 -2.51 -6.41
CA LYS A 53 -16.57 -3.08 -6.42
C LYS A 53 -15.62 -2.24 -7.26
N ASP A 54 -14.39 -2.07 -6.79
CA ASP A 54 -13.32 -1.40 -7.50
C ASP A 54 -12.92 -2.17 -8.77
N SER A 55 -12.97 -1.52 -9.92
CA SER A 55 -12.69 -2.16 -11.21
C SER A 55 -11.22 -2.58 -11.32
N TYR A 56 -10.31 -1.76 -10.79
CA TYR A 56 -8.88 -2.05 -10.78
C TYR A 56 -8.55 -3.29 -9.92
N GLU A 57 -9.06 -3.36 -8.69
CA GLU A 57 -8.82 -4.52 -7.82
C GLU A 57 -9.39 -5.81 -8.43
N TRP A 58 -10.55 -5.73 -9.09
CA TRP A 58 -11.13 -6.87 -9.80
C TRP A 58 -10.26 -7.32 -10.97
N HIS A 59 -9.76 -6.39 -11.76
CA HIS A 59 -8.85 -6.67 -12.85
C HIS A 59 -7.57 -7.35 -12.33
N ILE A 60 -6.94 -6.79 -11.29
CA ILE A 60 -5.76 -7.39 -10.65
C ILE A 60 -6.05 -8.80 -10.15
N ARG A 61 -7.17 -9.01 -9.47
CA ARG A 61 -7.56 -10.33 -8.97
C ARG A 61 -7.67 -11.37 -10.07
N ALA A 62 -8.21 -10.99 -11.22
CA ALA A 62 -8.35 -11.89 -12.38
C ALA A 62 -7.01 -12.19 -13.07
N HIS A 63 -6.07 -11.21 -13.09
CA HIS A 63 -4.89 -11.26 -13.95
C HIS A 63 -3.56 -11.22 -13.19
N HIS A 64 -3.53 -11.28 -11.85
CA HIS A 64 -2.34 -11.08 -10.99
C HIS A 64 -1.10 -11.91 -11.40
N ARG A 65 -1.30 -13.08 -11.98
CA ARG A 65 -0.20 -13.97 -12.42
C ARG A 65 0.66 -13.36 -13.53
N GLN A 66 0.13 -12.42 -14.31
CA GLN A 66 0.86 -11.76 -15.41
C GLN A 66 2.06 -10.96 -14.88
N TRP A 67 1.98 -10.45 -13.65
CA TRP A 67 3.03 -9.65 -13.04
C TRP A 67 3.91 -10.40 -12.04
N ALA A 68 3.70 -11.70 -11.83
CA ALA A 68 4.43 -12.47 -10.82
C ALA A 68 5.97 -12.45 -11.04
N GLY A 69 6.43 -12.31 -12.29
CA GLY A 69 7.85 -12.19 -12.64
C GLY A 69 8.38 -10.76 -12.73
N SER A 70 7.54 -9.74 -12.55
CA SER A 70 7.92 -8.32 -12.76
C SER A 70 8.79 -7.73 -11.65
N ALA A 71 9.06 -8.50 -10.59
CA ALA A 71 9.98 -8.12 -9.51
C ALA A 71 11.45 -8.29 -9.87
N SER A 72 11.79 -8.79 -11.06
CA SER A 72 13.17 -8.92 -11.54
C SER A 72 13.76 -7.51 -11.71
N GLY A 73 14.80 -7.20 -10.95
CA GLY A 73 15.50 -5.91 -10.98
C GLY A 73 16.03 -5.49 -9.63
N ALA A 74 16.75 -4.37 -9.60
CA ALA A 74 17.26 -3.81 -8.35
C ALA A 74 16.11 -3.36 -7.45
N VAL A 75 16.07 -3.90 -6.23
CA VAL A 75 15.16 -3.41 -5.20
C VAL A 75 15.62 -2.03 -4.77
N GLU A 76 14.76 -1.04 -4.91
CA GLU A 76 15.04 0.33 -4.51
C GLU A 76 15.33 0.43 -3.01
N SER A 77 16.25 1.31 -2.64
CA SER A 77 16.56 1.60 -1.23
C SER A 77 15.89 2.91 -0.82
N PHE A 78 15.28 2.93 0.36
CA PHE A 78 14.63 4.10 0.92
C PHE A 78 15.27 4.51 2.25
N LYS A 79 15.32 5.81 2.51
CA LYS A 79 15.84 6.36 3.77
C LYS A 79 14.90 6.15 4.98
N GLY A 80 13.85 5.35 4.82
CA GLY A 80 12.90 5.04 5.88
C GLY A 80 11.52 4.67 5.32
N LEU A 81 10.60 4.32 6.20
CA LEU A 81 9.24 3.90 5.82
C LEU A 81 8.42 5.06 5.23
N TYR A 82 8.52 6.26 5.81
CA TYR A 82 7.71 7.39 5.34
C TYR A 82 7.93 7.72 3.86
N PRO A 83 9.18 7.89 3.35
CA PRO A 83 9.40 8.08 1.92
C PRO A 83 8.88 6.92 1.07
N LEU A 84 9.07 5.67 1.53
CA LEU A 84 8.59 4.48 0.81
C LEU A 84 7.08 4.54 0.58
N PHE A 85 6.29 4.80 1.63
CA PHE A 85 4.83 4.89 1.53
C PHE A 85 4.40 6.11 0.72
N LEU A 86 4.99 7.28 0.99
CA LEU A 86 4.62 8.53 0.32
C LEU A 86 4.86 8.47 -1.19
N GLU A 87 6.01 7.96 -1.62
CA GLU A 87 6.33 7.88 -3.05
C GLU A 87 5.49 6.84 -3.77
N THR A 88 5.14 5.74 -3.09
CA THR A 88 4.19 4.76 -3.63
C THR A 88 2.82 5.40 -3.84
N ALA A 89 2.30 6.09 -2.83
CA ALA A 89 1.02 6.77 -2.91
C ALA A 89 1.00 7.86 -4.00
N LYS A 90 2.06 8.68 -4.10
CA LYS A 90 2.17 9.71 -5.14
C LYS A 90 2.14 9.13 -6.55
N THR A 91 2.76 7.99 -6.77
CA THR A 91 2.71 7.32 -8.07
C THR A 91 1.29 6.87 -8.40
N ALA A 92 0.61 6.22 -7.46
CA ALA A 92 -0.77 5.76 -7.65
C ALA A 92 -1.77 6.92 -7.80
N GLN A 93 -1.53 8.08 -7.15
CA GLN A 93 -2.34 9.29 -7.33
C GLN A 93 -2.32 9.85 -8.76
N GLY A 94 -1.33 9.50 -9.55
CA GLY A 94 -1.26 9.87 -10.97
C GLY A 94 -2.26 9.13 -11.85
N PHE A 95 -2.93 8.11 -11.34
CA PHE A 95 -3.90 7.28 -12.05
C PHE A 95 -5.34 7.64 -11.67
N ASP A 96 -6.28 7.40 -12.58
CA ASP A 96 -7.71 7.64 -12.34
C ASP A 96 -8.23 6.57 -11.37
N CYS A 97 -9.00 6.97 -10.39
CA CYS A 97 -9.66 6.04 -9.46
C CYS A 97 -11.09 5.69 -9.87
N GLY A 98 -11.53 6.13 -11.04
CA GLY A 98 -12.90 5.90 -11.54
C GLY A 98 -13.97 6.76 -10.86
N TRP A 99 -13.57 7.68 -9.97
CA TRP A 99 -14.47 8.55 -9.24
C TRP A 99 -14.07 10.02 -9.42
N LYS A 100 -15.04 10.88 -9.73
CA LYS A 100 -14.83 12.33 -9.80
C LYS A 100 -15.41 12.97 -8.55
N ARG A 101 -14.66 13.85 -7.89
CA ARG A 101 -15.21 14.67 -6.82
C ARG A 101 -16.37 15.48 -7.35
N GLY A 102 -17.57 15.26 -6.79
CA GLY A 102 -18.75 16.03 -7.09
C GLY A 102 -18.71 17.39 -6.43
N GLY A 103 -18.98 18.45 -7.22
CA GLY A 103 -19.52 19.71 -6.74
C GLY A 103 -18.57 20.75 -6.21
N LYS A 104 -18.85 22.01 -6.58
CA LYS A 104 -18.15 23.24 -6.22
C LYS A 104 -18.22 23.65 -4.72
N ASN A 105 -18.91 22.92 -3.87
CA ASN A 105 -19.24 23.39 -2.50
C ASN A 105 -18.87 22.42 -1.37
N GLY A 106 -17.90 21.52 -1.54
CA GLY A 106 -17.23 20.87 -0.40
C GLY A 106 -18.11 20.08 0.60
N SER A 107 -19.37 19.91 0.34
CA SER A 107 -20.35 19.36 1.28
C SER A 107 -21.14 18.20 0.69
N SER A 108 -20.52 17.16 0.34
CA SER A 108 -21.03 15.79 0.35
C SER A 108 -20.08 14.90 -0.42
N ASP A 109 -19.75 13.79 0.18
CA ASP A 109 -18.96 12.69 -0.35
C ASP A 109 -19.65 11.93 -1.52
N GLU A 110 -20.53 12.58 -2.24
CA GLU A 110 -21.17 12.05 -3.44
C GLU A 110 -20.29 12.30 -4.65
N GLY A 111 -19.17 11.59 -4.70
CA GLY A 111 -18.39 11.47 -5.93
C GLY A 111 -19.21 10.76 -7.01
N ARG A 112 -19.27 11.34 -8.20
CA ARG A 112 -19.86 10.66 -9.35
C ARG A 112 -18.87 9.63 -9.90
N ARG A 113 -19.34 8.40 -10.05
CA ARG A 113 -18.61 7.38 -10.79
C ARG A 113 -18.40 7.87 -12.23
N ARG A 114 -17.25 7.57 -12.80
CA ARG A 114 -16.95 7.82 -14.22
C ARG A 114 -18.02 7.16 -15.09
N GLU A 115 -18.65 7.91 -15.99
CA GLU A 115 -19.57 7.35 -16.97
C GLU A 115 -18.82 6.35 -17.87
N GLY A 116 -19.43 5.19 -18.12
CA GLY A 116 -18.84 4.11 -18.91
C GLY A 116 -17.83 3.23 -18.17
N GLY A 117 -17.43 3.57 -16.96
CA GLY A 117 -16.42 2.81 -16.20
C GLY A 117 -15.03 2.85 -16.87
N PHE A 118 -14.19 1.88 -16.53
CA PHE A 118 -12.89 1.65 -17.18
C PHE A 118 -13.04 0.61 -18.28
N THR A 119 -12.32 0.82 -19.37
CA THR A 119 -12.09 -0.22 -20.36
C THR A 119 -11.06 -1.23 -19.84
N GLU A 120 -11.06 -2.44 -20.37
CA GLU A 120 -10.07 -3.47 -20.03
C GLU A 120 -8.64 -3.00 -20.36
N GLU A 121 -8.47 -2.24 -21.44
CA GLU A 121 -7.17 -1.69 -21.85
C GLU A 121 -6.66 -0.62 -20.86
N GLU A 122 -7.52 0.27 -20.36
CA GLU A 122 -7.15 1.25 -19.33
C GLU A 122 -6.71 0.55 -18.04
N LEU A 123 -7.48 -0.44 -17.58
CA LEU A 123 -7.14 -1.22 -16.38
C LEU A 123 -5.82 -1.97 -16.55
N ARG A 124 -5.56 -2.54 -17.72
CA ARG A 124 -4.31 -3.21 -18.04
C ARG A 124 -3.13 -2.24 -18.01
N GLN A 125 -3.27 -1.06 -18.62
CA GLN A 125 -2.21 -0.03 -18.62
C GLN A 125 -1.87 0.47 -17.22
N GLU A 126 -2.87 0.69 -16.37
CA GLU A 126 -2.65 1.02 -14.96
C GLU A 126 -1.94 -0.13 -14.21
N ALA A 127 -2.42 -1.35 -14.40
CA ALA A 127 -1.87 -2.52 -13.75
C ALA A 127 -0.42 -2.83 -14.17
N ASP A 128 -0.06 -2.59 -15.44
CA ASP A 128 1.29 -2.78 -15.97
C ASP A 128 2.32 -1.84 -15.29
N VAL A 129 1.85 -0.73 -14.72
CA VAL A 129 2.70 0.19 -13.94
C VAL A 129 2.62 -0.12 -12.43
N LEU A 130 1.41 -0.21 -11.89
CA LEU A 130 1.18 -0.25 -10.45
C LEU A 130 1.48 -1.61 -9.82
N MET A 131 1.27 -2.73 -10.53
CA MET A 131 1.60 -4.06 -10.01
C MET A 131 3.12 -4.28 -9.85
N PRO A 132 3.97 -3.99 -10.86
CA PRO A 132 5.42 -4.03 -10.67
C PRO A 132 5.90 -3.07 -9.57
N LEU A 133 5.28 -1.89 -9.44
CA LEU A 133 5.56 -0.94 -8.37
C LEU A 133 5.27 -1.58 -7.00
N ALA A 134 4.05 -2.10 -6.79
CA ALA A 134 3.65 -2.73 -5.53
C ALA A 134 4.60 -3.86 -5.12
N ILE A 135 4.98 -4.72 -6.07
CA ILE A 135 5.90 -5.84 -5.83
C ILE A 135 7.28 -5.32 -5.39
N ARG A 136 7.87 -4.38 -6.14
CA ARG A 136 9.19 -3.82 -5.81
C ARG A 136 9.19 -3.07 -4.47
N ARG A 137 8.13 -2.29 -4.19
CA ARG A 137 7.99 -1.55 -2.92
C ARG A 137 7.83 -2.49 -1.73
N THR A 138 7.08 -3.57 -1.88
CA THR A 138 6.95 -4.60 -0.84
C THR A 138 8.29 -5.31 -0.60
N ALA A 139 9.03 -5.63 -1.65
CA ALA A 139 10.38 -6.18 -1.52
C ALA A 139 11.33 -5.18 -0.81
N ALA A 140 11.22 -3.88 -1.10
CA ALA A 140 11.99 -2.84 -0.42
C ALA A 140 11.64 -2.72 1.07
N LEU A 141 10.36 -2.86 1.44
CA LEU A 141 9.92 -2.92 2.83
C LEU A 141 10.57 -4.09 3.58
N TYR A 142 10.56 -5.29 3.00
CA TYR A 142 11.19 -6.46 3.61
C TYR A 142 12.70 -6.29 3.72
N ARG A 143 13.36 -5.78 2.68
CA ARG A 143 14.80 -5.48 2.72
C ARG A 143 15.12 -4.48 3.83
N TYR A 144 14.34 -3.40 3.96
CA TYR A 144 14.47 -2.44 5.03
C TYR A 144 14.30 -3.10 6.40
N PHE A 145 13.25 -3.90 6.60
CA PHE A 145 13.02 -4.62 7.84
C PHE A 145 14.23 -5.48 8.23
N TYR A 146 14.73 -6.33 7.34
CA TYR A 146 15.84 -7.22 7.63
C TYR A 146 17.16 -6.48 7.85
N SER A 147 17.38 -5.37 7.15
CA SER A 147 18.58 -4.53 7.40
C SER A 147 18.56 -3.93 8.81
N GLN A 148 17.39 -3.51 9.30
CA GLN A 148 17.23 -2.98 10.65
C GLN A 148 17.24 -4.09 11.72
N ALA A 149 16.64 -5.24 11.42
CA ALA A 149 16.59 -6.37 12.34
C ALA A 149 17.98 -6.98 12.59
N GLY A 150 18.87 -6.98 11.59
CA GLY A 150 20.25 -7.43 11.73
C GLY A 150 21.14 -6.50 12.57
N THR A 151 20.72 -5.23 12.74
CA THR A 151 21.44 -4.22 13.54
C THR A 151 20.79 -3.98 14.91
N ALA A 152 19.57 -4.47 15.13
CA ALA A 152 18.87 -4.33 16.41
C ALA A 152 19.48 -5.26 17.45
N ALA A 153 20.17 -4.69 18.44
CA ALA A 153 20.57 -5.43 19.64
C ALA A 153 19.29 -5.89 20.41
N PRO A 154 19.28 -7.10 20.99
CA PRO A 154 18.19 -7.51 21.85
C PRO A 154 18.00 -6.49 22.98
N ALA A 155 16.75 -6.10 23.24
CA ALA A 155 16.45 -5.24 24.38
C ALA A 155 16.83 -6.00 25.67
N ARG A 156 17.71 -5.39 26.49
CA ARG A 156 18.11 -5.91 27.81
C ARG A 156 16.99 -5.73 28.82
#